data_af22c6914a304b42494192d6593db5b1
#
_entry.id   af22c6914a304b42494192d6593db5b1
#
_cell.length_a   1.000
_cell.length_b   1.000
_cell.length_c   1.000
_cell.angle_alpha   90.00
_cell.angle_beta   90.00
_cell.angle_gamma   90.00
#
_symmetry.space_group_name_H-M   'P 1'
#
loop_
_entity.id
_entity.type
_entity.pdbx_description
1 polymer ?
#
loop_
_entity_poly.entity_id
_entity_poly.type
_entity_poly.pdbx_seq_one_letter_code
_entity_poly.pdbx_strand_id
1 'polypeptide(L)'
;DDDTITIVATGPLTDGALAKSISNITGEYLSFYDAAAPIVTAESVDMSKAFGASRYERGGDDDYINCPFNKAEYEAFINELVNAEGAIVHDFDVYEGCMPIEKLAKRGFDAPRFGPMKPVGLVDPNTGHRPWACVQLRRENSKGTMFNLVGFQTNLKFGEQKRVFSM
;
A
#
# COMPACT_ATOMS: atom_id res chain seq x y z
N ASP A 1 -4.27 21.51 34.37
CA ASP A 1 -4.88 20.66 35.39
C ASP A 1 -4.43 19.24 35.16
N ASP A 2 -3.55 18.76 36.02
CA ASP A 2 -2.74 17.58 35.79
C ASP A 2 -3.47 16.23 35.95
N ASP A 3 -4.76 16.25 36.23
CA ASP A 3 -5.55 15.04 36.46
C ASP A 3 -6.43 14.63 35.28
N THR A 4 -6.35 15.34 34.15
CA THR A 4 -7.20 15.05 32.98
C THR A 4 -6.42 14.29 31.91
N ILE A 5 -6.89 13.10 31.54
CA ILE A 5 -6.34 12.38 30.39
C ILE A 5 -6.71 13.15 29.12
N THR A 6 -5.70 13.62 28.41
CA THR A 6 -5.88 14.33 27.13
C THR A 6 -5.50 13.40 25.97
N ILE A 7 -6.42 13.22 25.02
CA ILE A 7 -6.18 12.46 23.78
C ILE A 7 -6.03 13.44 22.63
N VAL A 8 -4.89 13.41 21.95
CA VAL A 8 -4.64 14.18 20.73
C VAL A 8 -4.74 13.25 19.53
N ALA A 9 -5.77 13.43 18.70
CA ALA A 9 -6.08 12.55 17.55
C ALA A 9 -6.21 13.39 16.27
N THR A 10 -5.15 14.11 15.92
CA THR A 10 -5.13 15.08 14.81
C THR A 10 -4.75 14.45 13.47
N GLY A 11 -4.41 13.16 13.47
CA GLY A 11 -4.08 12.41 12.26
C GLY A 11 -2.61 12.54 11.83
N PRO A 12 -2.22 11.80 10.78
CA PRO A 12 -0.83 11.65 10.37
C PRO A 12 -0.23 12.88 9.66
N LEU A 13 -1.06 13.83 9.24
CA LEU A 13 -0.63 15.05 8.55
C LEU A 13 -0.57 16.28 9.47
N THR A 14 -0.50 16.05 10.78
CA THR A 14 -0.35 17.14 11.76
C THR A 14 0.97 17.87 11.54
N ASP A 15 0.91 19.19 11.32
CA ASP A 15 2.06 20.02 10.96
C ASP A 15 2.07 21.35 11.74
N GLY A 16 3.12 22.14 11.54
CA GLY A 16 3.26 23.48 12.06
C GLY A 16 3.35 23.57 13.59
N ALA A 17 2.67 24.58 14.16
CA ALA A 17 2.73 24.88 15.60
C ALA A 17 2.20 23.77 16.48
N LEU A 18 1.16 23.04 16.02
CA LEU A 18 0.58 21.94 16.77
C LEU A 18 1.54 20.75 16.87
N ALA A 19 2.16 20.36 15.77
CA ALA A 19 3.18 19.30 15.73
C ALA A 19 4.34 19.63 16.68
N LYS A 20 4.80 20.89 16.66
CA LYS A 20 5.86 21.37 17.56
C LYS A 20 5.43 21.32 19.03
N SER A 21 4.19 21.68 19.35
CA SER A 21 3.67 21.62 20.72
C SER A 21 3.58 20.19 21.22
N ILE A 22 3.13 19.25 20.38
CA ILE A 22 3.06 17.84 20.70
C ILE A 22 4.48 17.29 20.92
N SER A 23 5.43 17.59 20.04
CA SER A 23 6.82 17.18 20.15
C SER A 23 7.49 17.68 21.44
N ASN A 24 7.17 18.90 21.90
CA ASN A 24 7.65 19.43 23.16
C ASN A 24 7.15 18.67 24.38
N ILE A 25 5.97 18.05 24.30
CA ILE A 25 5.36 17.26 25.39
C ILE A 25 5.87 15.82 25.37
N THR A 26 5.99 15.21 24.20
CA THR A 26 6.30 13.78 24.03
C THR A 26 7.78 13.50 23.78
N GLY A 27 8.61 14.53 23.55
CA GLY A 27 9.98 14.40 23.08
C GLY A 27 10.04 14.15 21.58
N GLU A 28 11.22 13.85 21.04
CA GLU A 28 11.48 13.68 19.60
C GLU A 28 10.93 12.37 19.01
N TYR A 29 10.01 11.68 19.72
CA TYR A 29 9.47 10.37 19.30
C TYR A 29 8.27 10.43 18.33
N LEU A 30 7.90 11.63 17.85
CA LEU A 30 6.82 11.77 16.85
C LEU A 30 7.40 11.64 15.45
N SER A 31 7.15 10.48 14.84
CA SER A 31 7.40 10.26 13.42
C SER A 31 6.09 10.38 12.65
N PHE A 32 6.03 11.31 11.72
CA PHE A 32 4.89 11.48 10.82
C PHE A 32 5.18 10.78 9.49
N TYR A 33 4.23 9.98 9.00
CA TYR A 33 4.35 9.29 7.72
C TYR A 33 3.33 9.86 6.76
N ASP A 34 3.82 10.41 5.66
CA ASP A 34 3.01 10.93 4.55
C ASP A 34 2.91 9.93 3.39
N ALA A 35 3.00 8.64 3.69
CA ALA A 35 2.83 7.61 2.68
C ALA A 35 1.43 7.01 2.78
N ALA A 36 0.54 7.42 1.89
CA ALA A 36 -0.79 6.85 1.76
C ALA A 36 -0.79 5.69 0.75
N ALA A 37 -1.59 4.66 1.02
CA ALA A 37 -1.86 3.63 0.02
C ALA A 37 -2.84 4.18 -1.04
N PRO A 38 -2.58 3.95 -2.34
CA PRO A 38 -3.46 4.42 -3.40
C PRO A 38 -4.85 3.81 -3.30
N ILE A 39 -5.86 4.61 -3.63
CA ILE A 39 -7.24 4.17 -3.79
C ILE A 39 -7.55 4.21 -5.28
N VAL A 40 -8.12 3.12 -5.79
CA VAL A 40 -8.55 2.98 -7.19
C VAL A 40 -10.06 2.78 -7.25
N THR A 41 -10.68 3.16 -8.37
CA THR A 41 -12.11 2.90 -8.60
C THR A 41 -12.33 1.47 -9.09
N ALA A 42 -13.49 0.90 -8.79
CA ALA A 42 -13.85 -0.44 -9.28
C ALA A 42 -13.78 -0.55 -10.81
N GLU A 43 -14.16 0.54 -11.51
CA GLU A 43 -14.15 0.60 -12.97
C GLU A 43 -12.74 0.53 -13.59
N SER A 44 -11.71 0.90 -12.81
CA SER A 44 -10.31 0.83 -13.26
C SER A 44 -9.69 -0.55 -13.10
N VAL A 45 -10.37 -1.49 -12.45
CA VAL A 45 -9.88 -2.86 -12.23
C VAL A 45 -10.39 -3.77 -13.34
N ASP A 46 -9.46 -4.39 -14.07
CA ASP A 46 -9.80 -5.39 -15.09
C ASP A 46 -10.20 -6.72 -14.41
N MET A 47 -11.50 -6.87 -14.18
CA MET A 47 -12.05 -8.07 -13.55
C MET A 47 -11.95 -9.34 -14.41
N SER A 48 -11.55 -9.25 -15.68
CA SER A 48 -11.24 -10.44 -16.48
C SER A 48 -9.92 -11.09 -16.09
N LYS A 49 -9.02 -10.34 -15.43
CA LYS A 49 -7.72 -10.78 -14.94
C LYS A 49 -7.67 -10.94 -13.42
N ALA A 50 -8.47 -10.13 -12.72
CA ALA A 50 -8.54 -10.16 -11.26
C ALA A 50 -9.60 -11.16 -10.77
N PHE A 51 -9.45 -11.64 -9.54
CA PHE A 51 -10.38 -12.59 -8.93
C PHE A 51 -10.63 -12.31 -7.45
N GLY A 52 -11.86 -12.61 -6.98
CA GLY A 52 -12.22 -12.52 -5.57
C GLY A 52 -11.72 -13.76 -4.83
N ALA A 53 -10.96 -13.58 -3.76
CA ALA A 53 -10.61 -14.66 -2.84
C ALA A 53 -9.93 -14.11 -1.57
N SER A 54 -10.11 -14.84 -0.47
CA SER A 54 -9.33 -14.68 0.75
C SER A 54 -8.21 -15.72 0.82
N ARG A 55 -7.08 -15.35 1.44
CA ARG A 55 -5.94 -16.26 1.59
C ARG A 55 -6.33 -17.50 2.39
N TYR A 56 -5.91 -18.67 1.93
CA TYR A 56 -6.19 -19.97 2.57
C TYR A 56 -7.68 -20.26 2.72
N GLU A 57 -8.55 -19.68 1.87
CA GLU A 57 -10.02 -19.83 1.96
C GLU A 57 -10.59 -19.42 3.33
N ARG A 58 -9.88 -18.50 4.03
CA ARG A 58 -10.29 -17.96 5.34
C ARG A 58 -10.91 -16.60 5.16
N GLY A 59 -12.24 -16.52 5.20
CA GLY A 59 -13.02 -15.29 5.00
C GLY A 59 -14.08 -15.46 3.91
N GLY A 60 -14.70 -14.36 3.48
CA GLY A 60 -15.62 -14.36 2.34
C GLY A 60 -14.87 -14.40 1.00
N ASP A 61 -15.49 -14.94 -0.03
CA ASP A 61 -14.91 -15.02 -1.38
C ASP A 61 -14.66 -13.66 -2.03
N ASP A 62 -15.18 -12.59 -1.44
CA ASP A 62 -15.15 -11.23 -1.94
C ASP A 62 -14.48 -10.22 -0.98
N ASP A 63 -13.85 -10.67 0.09
CA ASP A 63 -13.14 -9.79 1.04
C ASP A 63 -12.01 -9.03 0.36
N TYR A 64 -11.33 -9.66 -0.60
CA TYR A 64 -10.26 -9.07 -1.39
C TYR A 64 -10.44 -9.38 -2.87
N ILE A 65 -10.13 -8.40 -3.72
CA ILE A 65 -9.87 -8.62 -5.14
C ILE A 65 -8.37 -8.82 -5.29
N ASN A 66 -7.96 -9.87 -5.99
CA ASN A 66 -6.59 -10.26 -6.20
C ASN A 66 -6.20 -10.01 -7.65
N CYS A 67 -5.16 -9.20 -7.87
CA CYS A 67 -4.58 -8.90 -9.17
C CYS A 67 -3.29 -9.73 -9.32
N PRO A 68 -3.34 -10.87 -10.03
CA PRO A 68 -2.21 -11.77 -10.17
C PRO A 68 -1.19 -11.22 -11.16
N PHE A 69 0.07 -11.56 -10.93
CA PHE A 69 1.19 -11.31 -11.84
C PHE A 69 1.87 -12.62 -12.20
N ASN A 70 2.20 -12.82 -13.45
CA ASN A 70 3.23 -13.77 -13.85
C ASN A 70 4.62 -13.17 -13.60
N LYS A 71 5.68 -13.95 -13.86
CA LYS A 71 7.05 -13.51 -13.60
C LYS A 71 7.45 -12.29 -14.44
N ALA A 72 7.12 -12.30 -15.72
CA ALA A 72 7.51 -11.22 -16.64
C ALA A 72 6.76 -9.91 -16.32
N GLU A 73 5.49 -9.99 -16.01
CA GLU A 73 4.68 -8.85 -15.56
C GLU A 73 5.21 -8.26 -14.25
N TYR A 74 5.56 -9.12 -13.29
CA TYR A 74 6.17 -8.70 -12.04
C TYR A 74 7.50 -7.95 -12.27
N GLU A 75 8.38 -8.51 -13.10
CA GLU A 75 9.67 -7.92 -13.43
C GLU A 75 9.50 -6.54 -14.10
N ALA A 76 8.58 -6.43 -15.05
CA ALA A 76 8.24 -5.16 -15.70
C ALA A 76 7.70 -4.14 -14.68
N PHE A 77 6.75 -4.55 -13.83
CA PHE A 77 6.17 -3.70 -12.81
C PHE A 77 7.22 -3.19 -11.81
N ILE A 78 8.08 -4.05 -11.28
CA ILE A 78 9.12 -3.65 -10.33
C ILE A 78 10.13 -2.70 -10.98
N ASN A 79 10.51 -2.93 -12.23
CA ASN A 79 11.39 -2.02 -12.95
C ASN A 79 10.78 -0.61 -13.09
N GLU A 80 9.50 -0.52 -13.45
CA GLU A 80 8.81 0.76 -13.55
C GLU A 80 8.65 1.45 -12.17
N LEU A 81 8.34 0.67 -11.14
CA LEU A 81 8.20 1.15 -9.77
C LEU A 81 9.50 1.74 -9.21
N VAL A 82 10.62 1.07 -9.42
CA VAL A 82 11.95 1.49 -8.93
C VAL A 82 12.43 2.76 -9.61
N ASN A 83 12.09 2.94 -10.90
CA ASN A 83 12.48 4.09 -11.71
C ASN A 83 11.48 5.26 -11.65
N ALA A 84 10.33 5.06 -11.01
CA ALA A 84 9.30 6.09 -10.89
C ALA A 84 9.75 7.28 -10.03
N GLU A 85 9.30 8.47 -10.41
CA GLU A 85 9.65 9.71 -9.71
C GLU A 85 8.86 9.86 -8.42
N GLY A 86 9.59 10.00 -7.30
CA GLY A 86 9.01 10.27 -5.98
C GLY A 86 8.66 11.74 -5.79
N ALA A 87 7.70 12.02 -4.92
CA ALA A 87 7.51 13.34 -4.35
C ALA A 87 8.69 13.69 -3.44
N ILE A 88 8.90 14.99 -3.21
CA ILE A 88 9.90 15.46 -2.26
C ILE A 88 9.45 15.02 -0.86
N VAL A 89 10.22 14.14 -0.25
CA VAL A 89 10.00 13.70 1.13
C VAL A 89 11.00 14.43 2.01
N HIS A 90 10.53 15.08 3.07
CA HIS A 90 11.43 15.55 4.11
C HIS A 90 12.11 14.33 4.76
N ASP A 91 13.38 14.49 5.16
CA ASP A 91 14.20 13.43 5.79
C ASP A 91 13.64 12.99 7.15
N PHE A 92 12.52 12.28 7.14
CA PHE A 92 12.02 11.58 8.31
C PHE A 92 12.40 10.12 8.20
N ASP A 93 12.89 9.55 9.29
CA ASP A 93 13.23 8.15 9.39
C ASP A 93 12.03 7.27 8.97
N VAL A 94 12.26 6.41 8.00
CA VAL A 94 11.25 5.48 7.48
C VAL A 94 11.06 4.37 8.51
N TYR A 95 9.95 4.40 9.23
CA TYR A 95 9.56 3.29 10.10
C TYR A 95 9.33 2.03 9.25
N GLU A 96 9.95 0.91 9.63
CA GLU A 96 9.94 -0.32 8.81
C GLU A 96 8.54 -0.87 8.52
N GLY A 97 7.57 -0.63 9.41
CA GLY A 97 6.19 -1.10 9.25
C GLY A 97 5.35 -0.41 8.18
N CYS A 98 5.76 0.78 7.72
CA CYS A 98 5.02 1.59 6.74
C CYS A 98 5.90 2.01 5.55
N MET A 99 6.89 1.18 5.20
CA MET A 99 7.82 1.49 4.12
C MET A 99 7.10 1.64 2.79
N PRO A 100 7.31 2.75 2.04
CA PRO A 100 6.81 2.90 0.70
C PRO A 100 7.23 1.76 -0.21
N ILE A 101 6.31 1.30 -1.05
CA ILE A 101 6.50 0.12 -1.90
C ILE A 101 7.69 0.28 -2.85
N GLU A 102 7.92 1.47 -3.38
CA GLU A 102 9.08 1.78 -4.22
C GLU A 102 10.41 1.73 -3.44
N LYS A 103 10.42 2.09 -2.16
CA LYS A 103 11.59 1.95 -1.29
C LYS A 103 11.85 0.49 -0.95
N LEU A 104 10.78 -0.28 -0.70
CA LEU A 104 10.88 -1.71 -0.49
C LEU A 104 11.47 -2.42 -1.72
N ALA A 105 11.00 -2.08 -2.94
CA ALA A 105 11.50 -2.63 -4.19
C ALA A 105 12.99 -2.28 -4.42
N LYS A 106 13.44 -1.09 -4.03
CA LYS A 106 14.85 -0.68 -4.09
C LYS A 106 15.76 -1.43 -3.12
N ARG A 107 15.24 -1.93 -2.00
CA ARG A 107 16.01 -2.78 -1.07
C ARG A 107 16.27 -4.18 -1.62
N GLY A 108 15.42 -4.66 -2.51
CA GLY A 108 15.60 -5.96 -3.16
C GLY A 108 14.48 -6.20 -4.16
N PHE A 109 14.85 -6.66 -5.36
CA PHE A 109 13.91 -6.87 -6.45
C PHE A 109 12.72 -7.77 -6.07
N ASP A 110 12.99 -8.82 -5.28
CA ASP A 110 11.96 -9.75 -4.80
C ASP A 110 11.32 -9.34 -3.46
N ALA A 111 11.77 -8.26 -2.81
CA ALA A 111 11.26 -7.86 -1.51
C ALA A 111 9.73 -7.64 -1.49
N PRO A 112 9.10 -6.97 -2.49
CA PRO A 112 7.64 -6.85 -2.55
C PRO A 112 6.93 -8.20 -2.63
N ARG A 113 7.50 -9.18 -3.36
CA ARG A 113 6.94 -10.52 -3.53
C ARG A 113 6.95 -11.35 -2.24
N PHE A 114 7.85 -11.08 -1.31
CA PHE A 114 7.88 -11.67 0.02
C PHE A 114 7.14 -10.83 1.09
N GLY A 115 6.70 -9.64 0.70
CA GLY A 115 5.93 -8.69 1.50
C GLY A 115 4.50 -8.45 0.97
N PRO A 116 4.16 -7.22 0.57
CA PRO A 116 2.80 -6.85 0.16
C PRO A 116 2.26 -7.66 -1.02
N MET A 117 3.11 -8.07 -1.96
CA MET A 117 2.73 -8.83 -3.14
C MET A 117 2.86 -10.36 -2.97
N LYS A 118 2.90 -10.84 -1.74
CA LYS A 118 3.08 -12.28 -1.45
C LYS A 118 1.91 -13.09 -2.01
N PRO A 119 2.14 -14.12 -2.85
CA PRO A 119 1.07 -14.90 -3.49
C PRO A 119 0.62 -16.11 -2.67
N VAL A 120 1.22 -16.36 -1.52
CA VAL A 120 0.97 -17.56 -0.70
C VAL A 120 -0.47 -17.61 -0.21
N GLY A 121 -1.10 -18.77 -0.33
CA GLY A 121 -2.50 -19.00 0.06
C GLY A 121 -3.53 -18.55 -0.99
N LEU A 122 -3.08 -18.19 -2.19
CA LEU A 122 -3.94 -17.83 -3.32
C LEU A 122 -3.74 -18.81 -4.47
N VAL A 123 -4.84 -19.14 -5.16
CA VAL A 123 -4.87 -19.88 -6.43
C VAL A 123 -5.64 -19.02 -7.43
N ASP A 124 -5.02 -18.71 -8.56
CA ASP A 124 -5.68 -18.01 -9.63
C ASP A 124 -6.64 -18.96 -10.37
N PRO A 125 -7.95 -18.70 -10.41
CA PRO A 125 -8.91 -19.59 -11.03
C PRO A 125 -8.72 -19.70 -12.56
N ASN A 126 -8.11 -18.71 -13.20
CA ASN A 126 -7.87 -18.74 -14.65
C ASN A 126 -6.73 -19.68 -15.04
N THR A 127 -5.75 -19.88 -14.15
CA THR A 127 -4.59 -20.72 -14.41
C THR A 127 -4.59 -22.04 -13.62
N GLY A 128 -5.38 -22.11 -12.54
CA GLY A 128 -5.37 -23.21 -11.58
C GLY A 128 -4.10 -23.26 -10.72
N HIS A 129 -3.24 -22.24 -10.79
CA HIS A 129 -1.96 -22.21 -10.10
C HIS A 129 -1.81 -20.97 -9.21
N ARG A 130 -0.87 -21.06 -8.27
CA ARG A 130 -0.46 -19.89 -7.48
C ARG A 130 0.25 -18.88 -8.39
N PRO A 131 -0.17 -17.60 -8.41
CA PRO A 131 0.51 -16.56 -9.19
C PRO A 131 1.96 -16.35 -8.72
N TRP A 132 2.78 -15.72 -9.56
CA TRP A 132 4.16 -15.36 -9.20
C TRP A 132 4.18 -14.31 -8.08
N ALA A 133 3.35 -13.29 -8.21
CA ALA A 133 3.08 -12.26 -7.22
C ALA A 133 1.60 -11.86 -7.30
N CYS A 134 1.09 -11.13 -6.31
CA CYS A 134 -0.30 -10.71 -6.31
C CYS A 134 -0.47 -9.41 -5.54
N VAL A 135 -1.12 -8.41 -6.15
CA VAL A 135 -1.63 -7.24 -5.44
C VAL A 135 -3.02 -7.53 -4.92
N GLN A 136 -3.26 -7.25 -3.65
CA GLN A 136 -4.59 -7.37 -3.04
C GLN A 136 -5.26 -6.01 -2.93
N LEU A 137 -6.50 -5.94 -3.35
CA LEU A 137 -7.35 -4.77 -3.23
C LEU A 137 -8.40 -5.02 -2.16
N ARG A 138 -8.56 -4.10 -1.22
CA ARG A 138 -9.59 -4.14 -0.17
C ARG A 138 -10.62 -3.05 -0.40
N ARG A 139 -11.90 -3.37 -0.20
CA ARG A 139 -12.99 -2.38 -0.30
C ARG A 139 -12.80 -1.23 0.69
N GLU A 140 -12.95 0.01 0.20
CA GLU A 140 -12.95 1.22 1.01
C GLU A 140 -14.36 1.67 1.40
N ASN A 141 -15.39 1.20 0.71
CA ASN A 141 -16.77 1.55 1.01
C ASN A 141 -17.71 0.35 0.85
N SER A 142 -18.89 0.44 1.49
CA SER A 142 -19.90 -0.63 1.45
C SER A 142 -20.48 -0.87 0.05
N LYS A 143 -20.39 0.09 -0.85
CA LYS A 143 -20.86 -0.03 -2.24
C LYS A 143 -19.87 -0.76 -3.14
N GLY A 144 -18.63 -0.99 -2.70
CA GLY A 144 -17.59 -1.63 -3.51
C GLY A 144 -17.18 -0.81 -4.74
N THR A 145 -17.29 0.51 -4.70
CA THR A 145 -16.92 1.39 -5.81
C THR A 145 -15.47 1.88 -5.75
N MET A 146 -14.82 1.70 -4.61
CA MET A 146 -13.41 2.07 -4.38
C MET A 146 -12.68 0.99 -3.63
N PHE A 147 -11.40 0.80 -3.98
CA PHE A 147 -10.51 -0.19 -3.40
C PHE A 147 -9.17 0.42 -3.04
N ASN A 148 -8.65 0.02 -1.89
CA ASN A 148 -7.31 0.36 -1.41
C ASN A 148 -6.32 -0.74 -1.84
N LEU A 149 -5.15 -0.35 -2.33
CA LEU A 149 -4.05 -1.27 -2.61
C LEU A 149 -3.37 -1.66 -1.29
N VAL A 150 -3.58 -2.90 -0.85
CA VAL A 150 -3.12 -3.37 0.46
C VAL A 150 -1.60 -3.42 0.54
N GLY A 151 -1.02 -2.65 1.48
CA GLY A 151 0.41 -2.60 1.70
C GLY A 151 1.20 -1.79 0.67
N PHE A 152 0.52 -0.96 -0.13
CA PHE A 152 1.12 -0.15 -1.18
C PHE A 152 1.25 1.33 -0.77
N GLN A 153 1.63 1.60 0.47
CA GLN A 153 2.01 2.96 0.82
C GLN A 153 3.06 3.46 -0.17
N THR A 154 2.92 4.67 -0.68
CA THR A 154 3.80 5.21 -1.71
C THR A 154 4.01 6.71 -1.55
N ASN A 155 5.22 7.15 -1.89
CA ASN A 155 5.59 8.56 -2.03
C ASN A 155 5.80 8.95 -3.51
N LEU A 156 5.30 8.16 -4.44
CA LEU A 156 5.37 8.50 -5.86
C LEU A 156 4.51 9.72 -6.17
N LYS A 157 4.96 10.55 -7.12
CA LYS A 157 4.13 11.63 -7.67
C LYS A 157 2.83 11.06 -8.25
N PHE A 158 1.74 11.81 -8.16
CA PHE A 158 0.42 11.32 -8.60
C PHE A 158 0.41 10.80 -10.06
N GLY A 159 1.11 11.48 -10.97
CA GLY A 159 1.24 11.02 -12.35
C GLY A 159 1.95 9.67 -12.46
N GLU A 160 2.98 9.45 -11.65
CA GLU A 160 3.71 8.18 -11.58
C GLU A 160 2.88 7.07 -10.95
N GLN A 161 2.10 7.38 -9.91
CA GLN A 161 1.16 6.41 -9.34
C GLN A 161 0.18 5.93 -10.40
N LYS A 162 -0.42 6.86 -11.17
CA LYS A 162 -1.34 6.51 -12.26
C LYS A 162 -0.66 5.65 -13.32
N ARG A 163 0.57 5.99 -13.72
CA ARG A 163 1.33 5.27 -14.74
C ARG A 163 1.69 3.85 -14.30
N VAL A 164 2.26 3.72 -13.10
CA VAL A 164 2.78 2.44 -12.58
C VAL A 164 1.67 1.50 -12.12
N PHE A 165 0.67 2.03 -11.39
CA PHE A 165 -0.40 1.18 -10.86
C PHE A 165 -1.53 0.89 -11.87
N SER A 166 -1.43 1.38 -13.10
CA SER A 166 -2.33 1.00 -14.21
C SER A 166 -1.74 -0.08 -15.13
N MET A 167 -0.60 -0.66 -14.78
CA MET A 167 0.00 -1.78 -15.51
C MET A 167 -0.71 -3.08 -15.19
#